data_f7ef2ef66d386f7d3e59beb35f243dc8
#
_entry.id   f7ef2ef66d386f7d3e59beb35f243dc8
#
_cell.length_a   1.000
_cell.length_b   1.000
_cell.length_c   1.000
_cell.angle_alpha   90.00
_cell.angle_beta   90.00
_cell.angle_gamma   90.00
#
_symmetry.space_group_name_H-M   'P 1'
#
loop_
_entity.id
_entity.type
_entity.pdbx_description
1 polymer ?
#
loop_
_entity_poly.entity_id
_entity_poly.type
_entity_poly.pdbx_seq_one_letter_code
_entity_poly.pdbx_strand_id
1 'polypeptide(L)'
;MIIWITGISGSGKTTIGKAYFNILKKKYKSSIFVDGDSVRKVFQNDLKFSLKDRNLNAERLTRLVKFLSEQKINVVVSANLTSIKYRNWCKKNLKNYVEIFISAELKNLIKRDYKSLYKKSLQGKIKNVVGVDIKLNVPKFSNIYLTNNSTKKKFLKNLDIIKNYVKSKK
;
A
#
# COMPACT_ATOMS: atom_id res chain seq x y z
N MET A 1 11.83 8.60 -7.76
CA MET A 1 11.54 8.22 -6.35
C MET A 1 10.28 7.38 -6.29
N ILE A 2 10.29 6.32 -5.49
CA ILE A 2 9.15 5.41 -5.36
C ILE A 2 8.78 5.32 -3.89
N ILE A 3 7.53 5.66 -3.55
CA ILE A 3 6.97 5.53 -2.20
C ILE A 3 5.89 4.45 -2.25
N TRP A 4 6.15 3.31 -1.63
CA TRP A 4 5.20 2.20 -1.57
C TRP A 4 4.56 2.11 -0.20
N ILE A 5 3.27 2.38 -0.12
CA ILE A 5 2.49 2.33 1.10
C ILE A 5 1.74 1.01 1.13
N THR A 6 2.12 0.13 2.06
CA THR A 6 1.54 -1.20 2.22
C THR A 6 0.85 -1.35 3.57
N GLY A 7 0.00 -2.36 3.69
CA GLY A 7 -0.83 -2.64 4.86
C GLY A 7 -2.16 -3.26 4.43
N ILE A 8 -2.92 -3.80 5.36
CA ILE A 8 -4.17 -4.49 5.05
C ILE A 8 -5.32 -3.55 4.65
N SER A 9 -6.43 -4.08 4.20
CA SER A 9 -7.61 -3.30 3.82
C SER A 9 -8.06 -2.41 5.00
N GLY A 10 -8.51 -1.20 4.73
CA GLY A 10 -8.95 -0.26 5.78
C GLY A 10 -7.83 0.35 6.65
N SER A 11 -6.55 -0.03 6.47
CA SER A 11 -5.43 0.53 7.27
C SER A 11 -5.13 2.02 6.99
N GLY A 12 -5.69 2.60 5.91
CA GLY A 12 -5.49 4.02 5.58
C GLY A 12 -4.45 4.30 4.49
N LYS A 13 -3.97 3.28 3.77
CA LYS A 13 -2.99 3.41 2.68
C LYS A 13 -3.37 4.50 1.66
N THR A 14 -4.55 4.35 1.06
CA THR A 14 -5.04 5.27 0.03
C THR A 14 -5.23 6.69 0.59
N THR A 15 -5.65 6.82 1.84
CA THR A 15 -5.85 8.12 2.49
C THR A 15 -4.54 8.90 2.60
N ILE A 16 -3.52 8.31 3.22
CA ILE A 16 -2.24 8.98 3.39
C ILE A 16 -1.45 9.05 2.08
N GLY A 17 -1.60 8.04 1.20
CA GLY A 17 -0.95 7.99 -0.09
C GLY A 17 -1.41 9.12 -1.02
N LYS A 18 -2.73 9.35 -1.13
CA LYS A 18 -3.26 10.49 -1.89
C LYS A 18 -2.84 11.84 -1.29
N ALA A 19 -2.87 11.95 0.04
CA ALA A 19 -2.44 13.17 0.70
C ALA A 19 -0.95 13.47 0.45
N TYR A 20 -0.08 12.47 0.55
CA TYR A 20 1.34 12.60 0.23
C TYR A 20 1.57 12.87 -1.26
N PHE A 21 0.87 12.18 -2.14
CA PHE A 21 0.94 12.41 -3.59
C PHE A 21 0.61 13.86 -3.96
N ASN A 22 -0.42 14.45 -3.36
CA ASN A 22 -0.78 15.85 -3.62
C ASN A 22 0.34 16.83 -3.21
N ILE A 23 1.07 16.52 -2.14
CA ILE A 23 2.25 17.30 -1.73
C ILE A 23 3.39 17.09 -2.75
N LEU A 24 3.65 15.83 -3.12
CA LEU A 24 4.71 15.48 -4.05
C LEU A 24 4.52 16.11 -5.42
N LYS A 25 3.30 16.06 -5.96
CA LYS A 25 2.94 16.58 -7.29
C LYS A 25 3.14 18.10 -7.40
N LYS A 26 2.94 18.85 -6.31
CA LYS A 26 3.22 20.30 -6.29
C LYS A 26 4.71 20.58 -6.51
N LYS A 27 5.59 19.72 -6.04
CA LYS A 27 7.05 19.86 -6.17
C LYS A 27 7.61 19.22 -7.44
N TYR A 28 7.03 18.09 -7.86
CA TYR A 28 7.48 17.31 -9.01
C TYR A 28 6.30 17.01 -9.92
N LYS A 29 6.21 17.74 -11.04
CA LYS A 29 5.11 17.60 -12.01
C LYS A 29 5.02 16.16 -12.56
N SER A 30 6.16 15.52 -12.85
CA SER A 30 6.24 14.12 -13.28
C SER A 30 6.04 13.18 -12.09
N SER A 31 4.81 13.10 -11.58
CA SER A 31 4.42 12.25 -10.46
C SER A 31 3.09 11.59 -10.73
N ILE A 32 2.95 10.31 -10.34
CA ILE A 32 1.72 9.52 -10.49
C ILE A 32 1.34 8.84 -9.17
N PHE A 33 0.05 8.68 -8.93
CA PHE A 33 -0.51 7.87 -7.86
C PHE A 33 -1.04 6.55 -8.42
N VAL A 34 -0.52 5.44 -7.94
CA VAL A 34 -0.92 4.08 -8.33
C VAL A 34 -1.66 3.43 -7.16
N ASP A 35 -2.95 3.17 -7.34
CA ASP A 35 -3.77 2.43 -6.37
C ASP A 35 -3.96 0.98 -6.84
N GLY A 36 -3.70 0.01 -5.98
CA GLY A 36 -3.74 -1.41 -6.32
C GLY A 36 -5.11 -1.91 -6.75
N ASP A 37 -6.20 -1.34 -6.19
CA ASP A 37 -7.56 -1.70 -6.59
C ASP A 37 -7.90 -1.07 -7.96
N SER A 38 -7.39 0.13 -8.24
CA SER A 38 -7.55 0.77 -9.56
C SER A 38 -6.82 0.00 -10.66
N VAL A 39 -5.61 -0.50 -10.37
CA VAL A 39 -4.87 -1.36 -11.33
C VAL A 39 -5.61 -2.65 -11.62
N ARG A 40 -6.24 -3.28 -10.60
CA ARG A 40 -7.10 -4.47 -10.84
C ARG A 40 -8.24 -4.16 -11.81
N LYS A 41 -8.87 -2.99 -11.70
CA LYS A 41 -9.92 -2.57 -12.63
C LYS A 41 -9.43 -2.39 -14.06
N VAL A 42 -8.22 -1.85 -14.25
CA VAL A 42 -7.60 -1.73 -15.60
C VAL A 42 -7.47 -3.11 -16.24
N PHE A 43 -7.17 -4.16 -15.47
CA PHE A 43 -7.13 -5.54 -15.92
C PHE A 43 -8.49 -6.26 -15.76
N GLN A 44 -9.60 -5.53 -15.78
CA GLN A 44 -10.98 -6.05 -15.75
C GLN A 44 -11.27 -6.99 -14.57
N ASN A 45 -10.52 -6.85 -13.45
CA ASN A 45 -10.61 -7.70 -12.25
C ASN A 45 -10.42 -9.20 -12.55
N ASP A 46 -9.57 -9.53 -13.54
CA ASP A 46 -9.24 -10.90 -13.95
C ASP A 46 -8.66 -11.77 -12.82
N LEU A 47 -8.00 -11.13 -11.85
CA LEU A 47 -7.46 -11.76 -10.65
C LEU A 47 -8.38 -11.54 -9.44
N LYS A 48 -8.64 -12.63 -8.71
CA LYS A 48 -9.37 -12.61 -7.44
C LYS A 48 -8.41 -12.35 -6.27
N PHE A 49 -8.72 -12.87 -5.09
CA PHE A 49 -7.99 -12.56 -3.85
C PHE A 49 -7.27 -13.75 -3.22
N SER A 50 -7.17 -14.89 -3.92
CA SER A 50 -6.35 -16.03 -3.49
C SER A 50 -4.87 -15.62 -3.35
N LEU A 51 -4.07 -16.39 -2.62
CA LEU A 51 -2.63 -16.14 -2.50
C LEU A 51 -1.93 -16.13 -3.87
N LYS A 52 -2.34 -17.02 -4.80
CA LYS A 52 -1.85 -17.07 -6.17
C LYS A 52 -2.16 -15.77 -6.91
N ASP A 53 -3.40 -15.32 -6.88
CA ASP A 53 -3.82 -14.08 -7.55
C ASP A 53 -3.17 -12.84 -6.94
N ARG A 54 -2.99 -12.82 -5.61
CA ARG A 54 -2.29 -11.74 -4.93
C ARG A 54 -0.82 -11.65 -5.35
N ASN A 55 -0.15 -12.80 -5.50
CA ASN A 55 1.21 -12.85 -5.97
C ASN A 55 1.34 -12.37 -7.41
N LEU A 56 0.44 -12.81 -8.29
CA LEU A 56 0.42 -12.37 -9.68
C LEU A 56 0.12 -10.88 -9.82
N ASN A 57 -0.83 -10.36 -9.01
CA ASN A 57 -1.09 -8.93 -8.97
C ASN A 57 0.09 -8.12 -8.38
N ALA A 58 0.81 -8.67 -7.40
CA ALA A 58 2.02 -8.04 -6.87
C ALA A 58 3.11 -7.98 -7.94
N GLU A 59 3.27 -9.04 -8.74
CA GLU A 59 4.19 -9.02 -9.87
C GLU A 59 3.84 -7.95 -10.90
N ARG A 60 2.59 -7.88 -11.33
CA ARG A 60 2.12 -6.84 -12.26
C ARG A 60 2.42 -5.43 -11.73
N LEU A 61 2.07 -5.18 -10.48
CA LEU A 61 2.30 -3.87 -9.86
C LEU A 61 3.78 -3.54 -9.76
N THR A 62 4.63 -4.47 -9.34
CA THR A 62 6.07 -4.20 -9.20
C THR A 62 6.72 -3.92 -10.55
N ARG A 63 6.32 -4.63 -11.61
CA ARG A 63 6.80 -4.38 -12.97
C ARG A 63 6.29 -3.05 -13.54
N LEU A 64 5.01 -2.73 -13.35
CA LEU A 64 4.45 -1.44 -13.74
C LEU A 64 5.19 -0.28 -13.05
N VAL A 65 5.41 -0.39 -11.74
CA VAL A 65 6.13 0.64 -10.97
C VAL A 65 7.58 0.78 -11.45
N LYS A 66 8.24 -0.34 -11.77
CA LYS A 66 9.59 -0.29 -12.36
C LYS A 66 9.58 0.44 -13.70
N PHE A 67 8.69 0.08 -14.62
CA PHE A 67 8.55 0.74 -15.91
C PHE A 67 8.34 2.26 -15.76
N LEU A 68 7.41 2.69 -14.90
CA LEU A 68 7.17 4.11 -14.64
C LEU A 68 8.40 4.82 -14.05
N SER A 69 9.14 4.15 -13.18
CA SER A 69 10.35 4.73 -12.57
C SER A 69 11.50 4.90 -13.56
N GLU A 70 11.61 4.00 -14.54
CA GLU A 70 12.58 4.09 -15.64
C GLU A 70 12.28 5.28 -16.56
N GLN A 71 11.00 5.66 -16.67
CA GLN A 71 10.56 6.90 -17.35
C GLN A 71 10.77 8.17 -16.48
N LYS A 72 11.56 8.08 -15.39
CA LYS A 72 11.84 9.18 -14.44
C LYS A 72 10.59 9.75 -13.74
N ILE A 73 9.49 9.01 -13.72
CA ILE A 73 8.26 9.38 -13.01
C ILE A 73 8.38 9.05 -11.53
N ASN A 74 8.00 9.99 -10.66
CA ASN A 74 7.85 9.71 -9.23
C ASN A 74 6.55 8.95 -8.98
N VAL A 75 6.61 7.84 -8.26
CA VAL A 75 5.45 6.96 -8.08
C VAL A 75 5.10 6.86 -6.60
N VAL A 76 3.87 7.17 -6.25
CA VAL A 76 3.29 6.86 -4.94
C VAL A 76 2.33 5.70 -5.13
N VAL A 77 2.65 4.55 -4.52
CA VAL A 77 1.87 3.32 -4.62
C VAL A 77 1.08 3.11 -3.33
N SER A 78 -0.22 2.85 -3.46
CA SER A 78 -1.09 2.40 -2.37
C SER A 78 -1.58 0.99 -2.68
N ALA A 79 -0.85 -0.03 -2.24
CA ALA A 79 -1.21 -1.41 -2.50
C ALA A 79 -0.70 -2.35 -1.41
N ASN A 80 -1.50 -3.36 -1.11
CA ASN A 80 -1.06 -4.42 -0.20
C ASN A 80 0.01 -5.28 -0.89
N LEU A 81 1.18 -5.36 -0.27
CA LEU A 81 2.31 -6.17 -0.73
C LEU A 81 2.64 -7.21 0.35
N THR A 82 1.84 -8.28 0.41
CA THR A 82 2.00 -9.35 1.41
C THR A 82 3.17 -10.29 1.11
N SER A 83 3.55 -10.43 -0.15
CA SER A 83 4.58 -11.36 -0.59
C SER A 83 5.98 -10.86 -0.23
N ILE A 84 6.71 -11.62 0.57
CA ILE A 84 8.13 -11.35 0.90
C ILE A 84 8.98 -11.34 -0.37
N LYS A 85 8.72 -12.26 -1.32
CA LYS A 85 9.39 -12.33 -2.62
C LYS A 85 9.35 -10.97 -3.34
N TYR A 86 8.16 -10.38 -3.48
CA TYR A 86 8.01 -9.13 -4.23
C TYR A 86 8.46 -7.89 -3.46
N ARG A 87 8.42 -7.91 -2.10
CA ARG A 87 9.09 -6.88 -1.30
C ARG A 87 10.60 -6.86 -1.52
N ASN A 88 11.23 -8.03 -1.45
CA ASN A 88 12.67 -8.16 -1.69
C ASN A 88 13.01 -7.77 -3.12
N TRP A 89 12.18 -8.15 -4.08
CA TRP A 89 12.34 -7.73 -5.46
C TRP A 89 12.30 -6.20 -5.61
N CYS A 90 11.34 -5.51 -4.97
CA CYS A 90 11.27 -4.04 -4.99
C CYS A 90 12.54 -3.41 -4.42
N LYS A 91 13.00 -3.87 -3.25
CA LYS A 91 14.23 -3.36 -2.62
C LYS A 91 15.46 -3.51 -3.51
N LYS A 92 15.55 -4.61 -4.25
CA LYS A 92 16.68 -4.89 -5.14
C LYS A 92 16.61 -4.11 -6.46
N ASN A 93 15.42 -3.94 -7.03
CA ASN A 93 15.25 -3.52 -8.43
C ASN A 93 14.72 -2.08 -8.59
N LEU A 94 14.22 -1.44 -7.53
CA LEU A 94 13.68 -0.10 -7.59
C LEU A 94 14.64 0.90 -6.94
N LYS A 95 15.18 1.83 -7.74
CA LYS A 95 16.02 2.91 -7.23
C LYS A 95 15.20 3.92 -6.40
N ASN A 96 15.79 4.46 -5.33
CA ASN A 96 15.12 5.42 -4.45
C ASN A 96 13.75 4.92 -3.94
N TYR A 97 13.70 3.63 -3.53
CA TYR A 97 12.52 2.96 -3.02
C TYR A 97 12.37 3.19 -1.51
N VAL A 98 11.19 3.63 -1.12
CA VAL A 98 10.80 3.80 0.30
C VAL A 98 9.53 2.99 0.55
N GLU A 99 9.61 2.03 1.45
CA GLU A 99 8.47 1.24 1.91
C GLU A 99 7.90 1.83 3.21
N ILE A 100 6.59 2.08 3.21
CA ILE A 100 5.84 2.53 4.38
C ILE A 100 4.83 1.46 4.73
N PHE A 101 4.97 0.86 5.91
CA PHE A 101 4.01 -0.11 6.41
C PHE A 101 3.01 0.55 7.37
N ILE A 102 1.73 0.33 7.14
CA ILE A 102 0.66 0.81 8.02
C ILE A 102 0.01 -0.37 8.72
N SER A 103 0.16 -0.41 10.04
CA SER A 103 -0.59 -1.31 10.93
C SER A 103 -1.90 -0.66 11.39
N ALA A 104 -2.88 -1.49 11.69
CA ALA A 104 -4.11 -1.09 12.38
C ALA A 104 -4.69 -2.31 13.09
N GLU A 105 -5.23 -2.10 14.27
CA GLU A 105 -5.89 -3.16 15.04
C GLU A 105 -7.18 -3.62 14.36
N LEU A 106 -7.44 -4.92 14.39
CA LEU A 106 -8.62 -5.52 13.74
C LEU A 106 -9.93 -4.87 14.20
N LYS A 107 -10.07 -4.56 15.51
CA LYS A 107 -11.24 -3.85 16.04
C LYS A 107 -11.51 -2.50 15.35
N ASN A 108 -10.44 -1.76 15.01
CA ASN A 108 -10.55 -0.47 14.32
C ASN A 108 -10.84 -0.65 12.82
N LEU A 109 -10.33 -1.74 12.22
CA LEU A 109 -10.62 -2.09 10.83
C LEU A 109 -12.08 -2.49 10.65
N ILE A 110 -12.63 -3.29 11.57
CA ILE A 110 -14.05 -3.68 11.57
C ILE A 110 -14.96 -2.44 11.72
N LYS A 111 -14.60 -1.48 12.58
CA LYS A 111 -15.36 -0.23 12.72
C LYS A 111 -15.37 0.62 11.44
N ARG A 112 -14.28 0.57 10.64
CA ARG A 112 -14.12 1.32 9.39
C ARG A 112 -14.60 0.56 8.16
N ASP A 113 -15.05 -0.67 8.33
CA ASP A 113 -15.30 -1.66 7.27
C ASP A 113 -16.57 -1.34 6.46
N TYR A 114 -16.55 -0.23 5.74
CA TYR A 114 -17.68 0.24 4.91
C TYR A 114 -18.07 -0.76 3.79
N LYS A 115 -17.17 -1.68 3.41
CA LYS A 115 -17.43 -2.76 2.43
C LYS A 115 -17.89 -4.05 3.12
N SER A 116 -18.02 -4.05 4.43
CA SER A 116 -18.32 -5.24 5.26
C SER A 116 -17.37 -6.42 4.99
N LEU A 117 -16.11 -6.14 4.58
CA LEU A 117 -15.11 -7.14 4.23
C LEU A 117 -14.77 -8.03 5.43
N TYR A 118 -14.38 -7.39 6.54
CA TYR A 118 -14.00 -8.10 7.76
C TYR A 118 -15.19 -8.79 8.41
N LYS A 119 -16.34 -8.10 8.52
CA LYS A 119 -17.56 -8.65 9.07
C LYS A 119 -18.00 -9.91 8.32
N LYS A 120 -18.05 -9.85 6.98
CA LYS A 120 -18.42 -11.00 6.14
C LYS A 120 -17.40 -12.13 6.22
N SER A 121 -16.11 -11.82 6.32
CA SER A 121 -15.06 -12.83 6.45
C SER A 121 -15.14 -13.56 7.79
N LEU A 122 -15.33 -12.83 8.90
CA LEU A 122 -15.51 -13.42 10.23
C LEU A 122 -16.77 -14.28 10.32
N GLN A 123 -17.80 -14.01 9.49
CA GLN A 123 -19.00 -14.83 9.34
C GLN A 123 -18.82 -16.00 8.35
N GLY A 124 -17.63 -16.22 7.81
CA GLY A 124 -17.36 -17.27 6.82
C GLY A 124 -17.95 -17.02 5.42
N LYS A 125 -18.61 -15.86 5.18
CA LYS A 125 -19.28 -15.54 3.90
C LYS A 125 -18.31 -15.21 2.77
N ILE A 126 -17.11 -14.75 3.08
CA ILE A 126 -16.04 -14.50 2.12
C ILE A 126 -14.73 -15.01 2.66
N LYS A 127 -13.86 -15.49 1.74
CA LYS A 127 -12.54 -16.04 2.04
C LYS A 127 -11.44 -15.17 1.44
N ASN A 128 -10.20 -15.49 1.76
CA ASN A 128 -8.99 -14.82 1.24
C ASN A 128 -8.83 -13.37 1.73
N VAL A 129 -9.17 -13.10 2.98
CA VAL A 129 -9.02 -11.80 3.63
C VAL A 129 -7.77 -11.76 4.48
N VAL A 130 -6.82 -10.92 4.12
CA VAL A 130 -5.57 -10.74 4.87
C VAL A 130 -5.86 -10.15 6.26
N GLY A 131 -5.37 -10.80 7.29
CA GLY A 131 -5.62 -10.45 8.68
C GLY A 131 -6.78 -11.21 9.32
N VAL A 132 -7.48 -12.06 8.54
CA VAL A 132 -8.51 -13.00 9.05
C VAL A 132 -8.08 -14.42 8.71
N ASP A 133 -8.28 -14.87 7.48
CA ASP A 133 -7.96 -16.22 7.00
C ASP A 133 -6.64 -16.30 6.20
N ILE A 134 -6.09 -15.17 5.77
CA ILE A 134 -4.72 -15.09 5.26
C ILE A 134 -3.84 -14.36 6.28
N LYS A 135 -2.74 -15.02 6.69
CA LYS A 135 -1.77 -14.44 7.62
C LYS A 135 -1.17 -13.15 7.05
N LEU A 136 -1.18 -12.09 7.86
CA LEU A 136 -0.46 -10.86 7.52
C LEU A 136 1.04 -11.04 7.77
N ASN A 137 1.83 -11.00 6.71
CA ASN A 137 3.28 -10.93 6.83
C ASN A 137 3.71 -9.49 7.09
N VAL A 138 3.83 -9.13 8.37
CA VAL A 138 4.39 -7.83 8.77
C VAL A 138 5.83 -7.75 8.29
N PRO A 139 6.22 -6.68 7.57
CA PRO A 139 7.62 -6.54 7.13
C PRO A 139 8.54 -6.43 8.33
N LYS A 140 9.63 -7.23 8.34
CA LYS A 140 10.69 -7.08 9.36
C LYS A 140 11.44 -5.74 9.24
N PHE A 141 11.55 -5.23 8.01
CA PHE A 141 12.31 -4.00 7.68
C PHE A 141 11.54 -3.18 6.65
N SER A 142 10.69 -2.29 7.10
CA SER A 142 10.16 -1.17 6.32
C SER A 142 10.91 0.11 6.70
N ASN A 143 10.98 1.06 5.79
CA ASN A 143 11.63 2.34 6.04
C ASN A 143 10.86 3.18 7.07
N ILE A 144 9.54 3.09 7.04
CA ILE A 144 8.65 3.78 7.98
C ILE A 144 7.55 2.81 8.42
N TYR A 145 7.27 2.81 9.73
CA TYR A 145 6.15 2.11 10.33
C TYR A 145 5.16 3.14 10.89
N LEU A 146 3.91 3.03 10.48
CA LEU A 146 2.83 3.88 10.96
C LEU A 146 1.73 3.04 11.58
N THR A 147 1.14 3.51 12.66
CA THR A 147 -0.04 2.90 13.28
C THR A 147 -1.26 3.78 13.07
N ASN A 148 -2.34 3.20 12.56
CA ASN A 148 -3.60 3.90 12.33
C ASN A 148 -4.74 3.33 13.19
N ASN A 149 -4.72 3.68 14.48
CA ASN A 149 -5.78 3.36 15.46
C ASN A 149 -6.58 4.60 15.88
N SER A 150 -6.47 5.71 15.13
CA SER A 150 -7.02 7.00 15.48
C SER A 150 -7.96 7.57 14.40
N THR A 151 -8.44 8.79 14.59
CA THR A 151 -9.24 9.53 13.61
C THR A 151 -8.40 9.86 12.36
N LYS A 152 -9.06 10.04 11.22
CA LYS A 152 -8.41 10.43 9.96
C LYS A 152 -7.53 11.69 10.11
N LYS A 153 -8.02 12.71 10.83
CA LYS A 153 -7.27 13.95 11.08
C LYS A 153 -5.97 13.70 11.84
N LYS A 154 -6.03 12.90 12.92
CA LYS A 154 -4.85 12.54 13.72
C LYS A 154 -3.88 11.68 12.90
N PHE A 155 -4.37 10.71 12.13
CA PHE A 155 -3.55 9.85 11.30
C PHE A 155 -2.80 10.64 10.21
N LEU A 156 -3.41 11.63 9.59
CA LEU A 156 -2.77 12.47 8.57
C LEU A 156 -1.59 13.32 9.09
N LYS A 157 -1.44 13.53 10.40
CA LYS A 157 -0.23 14.16 10.97
C LYS A 157 1.04 13.35 10.67
N ASN A 158 0.93 12.04 10.42
CA ASN A 158 2.06 11.21 9.99
C ASN A 158 2.66 11.62 8.62
N LEU A 159 2.02 12.51 7.87
CA LEU A 159 2.61 13.08 6.66
C LEU A 159 3.94 13.78 6.93
N ASP A 160 4.10 14.36 8.10
CA ASP A 160 5.37 15.04 8.48
C ASP A 160 6.51 14.01 8.65
N ILE A 161 6.22 12.83 9.19
CA ILE A 161 7.19 11.74 9.29
C ILE A 161 7.66 11.33 7.88
N ILE A 162 6.72 11.14 6.95
CA ILE A 162 7.04 10.77 5.57
C ILE A 162 7.87 11.87 4.88
N LYS A 163 7.47 13.13 5.03
CA LYS A 163 8.18 14.28 4.44
C LYS A 163 9.61 14.38 4.96
N ASN A 164 9.80 14.26 6.27
CA ASN A 164 11.13 14.38 6.90
C ASN A 164 12.02 13.21 6.49
N TYR A 165 11.52 11.98 6.49
CA TYR A 165 12.28 10.83 6.01
C TYR A 165 12.71 10.97 4.56
N VAL A 166 11.81 11.40 3.67
CA VAL A 166 12.14 11.57 2.25
C VAL A 166 13.13 12.72 2.03
N LYS A 167 13.10 13.77 2.85
CA LYS A 167 14.10 14.85 2.81
C LYS A 167 15.50 14.38 3.21
N SER A 168 15.60 13.52 4.23
CA SER A 168 16.90 13.01 4.73
C SER A 168 17.58 12.01 3.78
N LYS A 169 16.87 11.53 2.75
CA LYS A 169 17.39 10.58 1.73
C LYS A 169 17.86 11.25 0.43
N LYS A 170 17.78 12.57 0.36
CA LYS A 170 18.29 13.39 -0.76
C LYS A 170 19.65 13.96 -0.44
#